data_eeb0aa4516af665febb8ecc19f5ab14a
#
_entry.id   eeb0aa4516af665febb8ecc19f5ab14a
#
_cell.length_a   1.000
_cell.length_b   1.000
_cell.length_c   1.000
_cell.angle_alpha   90.00
_cell.angle_beta   90.00
_cell.angle_gamma   90.00
#
_symmetry.space_group_name_H-M   'P 1'
#
loop_
_entity.id
_entity.type
_entity.pdbx_description
1 polymer ?
#
loop_
_entity_poly.entity_id
_entity_poly.type
_entity_poly.pdbx_seq_one_letter_code
_entity_poly.pdbx_strand_id
1 'polypeptide(L)'
;MTGLTAALAEFIHVKTLDDLPPEALDKAKKAIADTFAVMLAGAGSEVAPPLLRYVEQMGESGMSPILGSGRTTSPEMAALVNGTFGHALDFDDVLSMMPAHPSAVIVPALCADPRAGGLAGSALIEAYVIGVEVGGQIGAAITIGHYHRGFHGTGTLAIFAALSALAKRYCFDVATTQTAFGIAASMASGLQRNFGTMTKPLHTGWAARSALAAVHLARSGFTAAPDVLEAPGGFFAAYGVEASCPEAAINRLGNPWVIVDPGLALKRFPCCYAAHRGMDGVLQLRQELGLNAENLERLTCRMPPGGMRVLIYPQPQTGLESKFSLQYALAAGVLDGTYTLWSFTDEAVHRPQSRDLLARIHVSEDPHCADNDPLLETRSSGSRGFVEVEAVLKDGRRKTVRVDQAPGHPSRELTWDDIAAKFMDCAAQARIDPGKAQRALSLLTRLETCTDMGAVGALLH
;
A
#
# COMPACT_ATOMS: atom_id res chain seq x y z
N MET A 1 27.84 -15.70 14.43
CA MET A 1 26.53 -15.05 14.53
C MET A 1 25.65 -15.65 13.44
N THR A 2 24.41 -15.94 13.73
CA THR A 2 23.43 -16.40 12.74
C THR A 2 23.24 -15.29 11.70
N GLY A 3 23.30 -15.59 10.39
CA GLY A 3 23.11 -14.60 9.33
C GLY A 3 21.67 -14.04 9.31
N LEU A 4 21.47 -12.90 8.64
CA LEU A 4 20.16 -12.24 8.56
C LEU A 4 19.07 -13.18 8.00
N THR A 5 19.35 -13.83 6.86
CA THR A 5 18.37 -14.71 6.21
C THR A 5 17.92 -15.83 7.14
N ALA A 6 18.85 -16.44 7.86
CA ALA A 6 18.55 -17.50 8.83
C ALA A 6 17.77 -16.98 10.04
N ALA A 7 18.12 -15.81 10.58
CA ALA A 7 17.43 -15.21 11.73
C ALA A 7 15.97 -14.84 11.39
N LEU A 8 15.71 -14.31 10.20
CA LEU A 8 14.35 -14.04 9.73
C LEU A 8 13.55 -15.33 9.51
N ALA A 9 14.17 -16.36 8.95
CA ALA A 9 13.53 -17.66 8.76
C ALA A 9 13.15 -18.31 10.11
N GLU A 10 14.04 -18.24 11.10
CA GLU A 10 13.76 -18.71 12.48
C GLU A 10 12.59 -17.93 13.10
N PHE A 11 12.61 -16.60 13.01
CA PHE A 11 11.51 -15.76 13.51
C PHE A 11 10.16 -16.16 12.90
N ILE A 12 10.09 -16.35 11.58
CA ILE A 12 8.88 -16.78 10.88
C ILE A 12 8.41 -18.15 11.39
N HIS A 13 9.35 -19.07 11.60
CA HIS A 13 9.05 -20.44 12.04
C HIS A 13 8.48 -20.46 13.45
N VAL A 14 9.11 -19.75 14.40
CA VAL A 14 8.78 -19.87 15.84
C VAL A 14 7.61 -18.99 16.28
N LYS A 15 7.40 -17.81 15.67
CA LYS A 15 6.36 -16.87 16.10
C LYS A 15 4.97 -17.35 15.75
N THR A 16 4.03 -17.14 16.65
CA THR A 16 2.63 -17.58 16.54
C THR A 16 1.66 -16.45 16.85
N LEU A 17 0.37 -16.70 16.67
CA LEU A 17 -0.70 -15.74 17.01
C LEU A 17 -0.65 -15.29 18.48
N ASP A 18 -0.23 -16.18 19.38
CA ASP A 18 -0.15 -15.91 20.82
C ASP A 18 0.96 -14.91 21.20
N ASP A 19 1.94 -14.71 20.29
CA ASP A 19 2.99 -13.70 20.46
C ASP A 19 2.51 -12.27 20.09
N LEU A 20 1.35 -12.14 19.46
CA LEU A 20 0.85 -10.86 18.96
C LEU A 20 0.09 -10.08 20.05
N PRO A 21 0.41 -8.79 20.25
CA PRO A 21 -0.37 -7.97 21.17
C PRO A 21 -1.78 -7.73 20.60
N PRO A 22 -2.80 -7.57 21.48
CA PRO A 22 -4.20 -7.37 21.04
C PRO A 22 -4.38 -6.22 20.04
N GLU A 23 -3.58 -5.16 20.18
CA GLU A 23 -3.58 -4.01 19.26
C GLU A 23 -3.19 -4.41 17.83
N ALA A 24 -2.21 -5.31 17.68
CA ALA A 24 -1.78 -5.81 16.37
C ALA A 24 -2.92 -6.55 15.65
N LEU A 25 -3.78 -7.28 16.38
CA LEU A 25 -4.92 -7.99 15.80
C LEU A 25 -5.94 -7.01 15.20
N ASP A 26 -6.30 -5.94 15.91
CA ASP A 26 -7.27 -4.96 15.41
C ASP A 26 -6.71 -4.21 14.17
N LYS A 27 -5.46 -3.76 14.25
CA LYS A 27 -4.77 -3.11 13.12
C LYS A 27 -4.68 -4.04 11.90
N ALA A 28 -4.37 -5.33 12.09
CA ALA A 28 -4.33 -6.31 11.01
C ALA A 28 -5.71 -6.52 10.36
N LYS A 29 -6.77 -6.66 11.15
CA LYS A 29 -8.14 -6.79 10.63
C LYS A 29 -8.55 -5.57 9.80
N LYS A 30 -8.26 -4.35 10.27
CA LYS A 30 -8.53 -3.12 9.51
C LYS A 30 -7.77 -3.09 8.18
N ALA A 31 -6.48 -3.40 8.19
CA ALA A 31 -5.64 -3.40 6.99
C ALA A 31 -6.07 -4.48 5.98
N ILE A 32 -6.43 -5.68 6.47
CA ILE A 32 -6.94 -6.76 5.62
C ILE A 32 -8.29 -6.37 5.01
N ALA A 33 -9.23 -5.82 5.79
CA ALA A 33 -10.52 -5.35 5.30
C ALA A 33 -10.36 -4.22 4.26
N ASP A 34 -9.47 -3.27 4.54
CA ASP A 34 -9.09 -2.20 3.62
C ASP A 34 -8.53 -2.75 2.29
N THR A 35 -7.69 -3.79 2.37
CA THR A 35 -7.11 -4.42 1.17
C THR A 35 -8.18 -5.10 0.32
N PHE A 36 -9.14 -5.80 0.93
CA PHE A 36 -10.27 -6.36 0.19
C PHE A 36 -11.09 -5.26 -0.49
N ALA A 37 -11.34 -4.14 0.20
CA ALA A 37 -12.03 -2.99 -0.38
C ALA A 37 -11.32 -2.46 -1.64
N VAL A 38 -10.01 -2.20 -1.55
CA VAL A 38 -9.27 -1.61 -2.68
C VAL A 38 -9.06 -2.60 -3.83
N MET A 39 -9.00 -3.91 -3.58
CA MET A 39 -9.02 -4.92 -4.64
C MET A 39 -10.33 -4.86 -5.44
N LEU A 40 -11.48 -4.73 -4.77
CA LEU A 40 -12.76 -4.56 -5.44
C LEU A 40 -12.80 -3.28 -6.28
N ALA A 41 -12.39 -2.14 -5.72
CA ALA A 41 -12.35 -0.89 -6.47
C ALA A 41 -11.44 -0.98 -7.70
N GLY A 42 -10.31 -1.67 -7.58
CA GLY A 42 -9.39 -1.92 -8.69
C GLY A 42 -9.98 -2.78 -9.81
N ALA A 43 -10.84 -3.74 -9.47
CA ALA A 43 -11.57 -4.54 -10.46
C ALA A 43 -12.51 -3.70 -11.34
N GLY A 44 -13.00 -2.57 -10.81
CA GLY A 44 -13.80 -1.58 -11.55
C GLY A 44 -12.97 -0.48 -12.23
N SER A 45 -11.64 -0.53 -12.18
CA SER A 45 -10.76 0.50 -12.72
C SER A 45 -10.34 0.27 -14.17
N GLU A 46 -9.73 1.27 -14.77
CA GLU A 46 -9.16 1.22 -16.12
C GLU A 46 -8.03 0.18 -16.27
N VAL A 47 -7.41 -0.25 -15.17
CA VAL A 47 -6.36 -1.27 -15.16
C VAL A 47 -6.93 -2.67 -15.43
N ALA A 48 -8.18 -2.93 -15.06
CA ALA A 48 -8.76 -4.26 -15.15
C ALA A 48 -8.89 -4.80 -16.58
N PRO A 49 -9.43 -4.09 -17.59
CA PRO A 49 -9.61 -4.66 -18.92
C PRO A 49 -8.32 -5.17 -19.59
N PRO A 50 -7.21 -4.42 -19.64
CA PRO A 50 -5.97 -4.92 -20.25
C PRO A 50 -5.36 -6.09 -19.46
N LEU A 51 -5.46 -6.07 -18.13
CA LEU A 51 -4.93 -7.13 -17.29
C LEU A 51 -5.72 -8.45 -17.43
N LEU A 52 -7.05 -8.36 -17.47
CA LEU A 52 -7.91 -9.54 -17.69
C LEU A 52 -7.71 -10.14 -19.10
N ARG A 53 -7.50 -9.33 -20.14
CA ARG A 53 -7.11 -9.83 -21.45
C ARG A 53 -5.77 -10.58 -21.43
N TYR A 54 -4.80 -10.07 -20.67
CA TYR A 54 -3.52 -10.77 -20.47
C TYR A 54 -3.73 -12.16 -19.84
N VAL A 55 -4.56 -12.26 -18.79
CA VAL A 55 -4.90 -13.55 -18.16
C VAL A 55 -5.52 -14.53 -19.17
N GLU A 56 -6.46 -14.05 -20.00
CA GLU A 56 -7.08 -14.86 -21.06
C GLU A 56 -6.04 -15.38 -22.06
N GLN A 57 -5.10 -14.52 -22.49
CA GLN A 57 -4.03 -14.89 -23.43
C GLN A 57 -3.08 -15.94 -22.87
N MET A 58 -2.84 -15.91 -21.55
CA MET A 58 -2.00 -16.92 -20.89
C MET A 58 -2.66 -18.30 -20.84
N GLY A 59 -3.99 -18.38 -20.98
CA GLY A 59 -4.74 -19.64 -21.02
C GLY A 59 -4.70 -20.44 -19.71
N GLU A 60 -4.27 -19.84 -18.60
CA GLU A 60 -4.20 -20.51 -17.31
C GLU A 60 -5.60 -20.71 -16.73
N SER A 61 -5.87 -21.93 -16.24
CA SER A 61 -7.13 -22.30 -15.59
C SER A 61 -6.89 -22.68 -14.13
N GLY A 62 -7.92 -22.51 -13.28
CA GLY A 62 -7.85 -22.85 -11.87
C GLY A 62 -9.09 -22.41 -11.12
N MET A 63 -9.06 -22.57 -9.80
CA MET A 63 -10.18 -22.26 -8.91
C MET A 63 -9.96 -20.97 -8.08
N SER A 64 -8.84 -20.30 -8.28
CA SER A 64 -8.50 -19.10 -7.51
C SER A 64 -9.30 -17.90 -8.01
N PRO A 65 -10.10 -17.24 -7.15
CA PRO A 65 -10.98 -16.15 -7.57
C PRO A 65 -10.19 -14.89 -7.92
N ILE A 66 -10.60 -14.23 -8.99
CA ILE A 66 -10.27 -12.83 -9.29
C ILE A 66 -11.42 -11.98 -8.73
N LEU A 67 -11.18 -11.31 -7.62
CA LEU A 67 -12.21 -10.57 -6.88
C LEU A 67 -12.88 -9.49 -7.75
N GLY A 68 -14.19 -9.33 -7.60
CA GLY A 68 -14.99 -8.36 -8.34
C GLY A 68 -15.14 -8.62 -9.84
N SER A 69 -14.67 -9.78 -10.36
CA SER A 69 -14.70 -10.05 -11.81
C SER A 69 -15.59 -11.21 -12.25
N GLY A 70 -16.03 -12.04 -11.32
CA GLY A 70 -16.75 -13.29 -11.63
C GLY A 70 -15.87 -14.35 -12.31
N ARG A 71 -14.53 -14.24 -12.27
CA ARG A 71 -13.58 -15.13 -12.96
C ARG A 71 -12.68 -15.86 -11.98
N THR A 72 -12.21 -17.03 -12.40
CA THR A 72 -11.19 -17.82 -11.69
C THR A 72 -10.00 -18.08 -12.60
N THR A 73 -8.82 -18.33 -12.00
CA THR A 73 -7.58 -18.63 -12.71
C THR A 73 -6.64 -19.46 -11.83
N SER A 74 -5.38 -19.66 -12.26
CA SER A 74 -4.35 -20.27 -11.41
C SER A 74 -4.01 -19.40 -10.20
N PRO A 75 -3.49 -19.98 -9.10
CA PRO A 75 -3.13 -19.23 -7.89
C PRO A 75 -2.16 -18.07 -8.16
N GLU A 76 -1.11 -18.32 -8.92
CA GLU A 76 -0.12 -17.29 -9.22
C GLU A 76 -0.69 -16.15 -10.05
N MET A 77 -1.57 -16.48 -11.01
CA MET A 77 -2.24 -15.45 -11.81
C MET A 77 -3.29 -14.67 -11.00
N ALA A 78 -4.01 -15.35 -10.08
CA ALA A 78 -4.91 -14.66 -9.16
C ALA A 78 -4.16 -13.70 -8.22
N ALA A 79 -2.99 -14.09 -7.71
CA ALA A 79 -2.12 -13.20 -6.92
C ALA A 79 -1.68 -11.98 -7.75
N LEU A 80 -1.29 -12.17 -9.01
CA LEU A 80 -0.94 -11.08 -9.92
C LEU A 80 -2.10 -10.10 -10.09
N VAL A 81 -3.29 -10.60 -10.41
CA VAL A 81 -4.44 -9.74 -10.74
C VAL A 81 -4.96 -9.03 -9.50
N ASN A 82 -5.23 -9.77 -8.42
CA ASN A 82 -5.75 -9.19 -7.18
C ASN A 82 -4.76 -8.21 -6.54
N GLY A 83 -3.45 -8.49 -6.59
CA GLY A 83 -2.41 -7.58 -6.13
C GLY A 83 -2.33 -6.31 -6.97
N THR A 84 -2.47 -6.41 -8.29
CA THR A 84 -2.55 -5.25 -9.19
C THR A 84 -3.81 -4.43 -8.93
N PHE A 85 -4.96 -5.08 -8.76
CA PHE A 85 -6.22 -4.41 -8.39
C PHE A 85 -6.10 -3.71 -7.05
N GLY A 86 -5.49 -4.35 -6.04
CA GLY A 86 -5.28 -3.77 -4.72
C GLY A 86 -4.57 -2.41 -4.74
N HIS A 87 -3.70 -2.20 -5.72
CA HIS A 87 -2.93 -0.95 -5.86
C HIS A 87 -3.36 -0.05 -7.03
N ALA A 88 -4.33 -0.47 -7.84
CA ALA A 88 -4.75 0.22 -9.07
C ALA A 88 -5.13 1.70 -8.85
N LEU A 89 -5.75 2.00 -7.71
CA LEU A 89 -6.24 3.32 -7.38
C LEU A 89 -5.32 4.10 -6.42
N ASP A 90 -4.18 3.52 -6.06
CA ASP A 90 -3.26 4.10 -5.06
C ASP A 90 -3.99 4.44 -3.74
N PHE A 91 -4.91 3.56 -3.32
CA PHE A 91 -5.82 3.74 -2.20
C PHE A 91 -5.58 2.77 -1.04
N ASP A 92 -4.64 1.86 -1.20
CA ASP A 92 -4.14 0.89 -0.24
C ASP A 92 -3.22 1.55 0.81
N ASP A 93 -2.77 0.77 1.78
CA ASP A 93 -1.96 1.24 2.89
C ASP A 93 -0.54 1.71 2.48
N VAL A 94 0.18 2.30 3.43
CA VAL A 94 1.60 2.67 3.31
C VAL A 94 2.34 2.28 4.59
N LEU A 95 3.50 1.63 4.43
CA LEU A 95 4.47 1.44 5.51
C LEU A 95 5.68 2.35 5.26
N SER A 96 5.79 3.43 6.01
CA SER A 96 6.79 4.47 5.75
C SER A 96 8.24 3.99 5.90
N MET A 97 8.53 3.07 6.83
CA MET A 97 9.87 2.53 7.03
C MET A 97 10.34 1.61 5.91
N MET A 98 9.42 1.05 5.13
CA MET A 98 9.70 0.21 3.97
C MET A 98 9.50 0.95 2.62
N PRO A 99 9.12 2.20 2.56
CA PRO A 99 8.42 2.99 1.53
C PRO A 99 7.66 2.14 0.51
N ALA A 100 6.66 1.39 0.98
CA ALA A 100 5.92 0.40 0.19
C ALA A 100 4.46 0.28 0.65
N HIS A 101 3.72 -0.55 -0.09
CA HIS A 101 2.31 -0.87 0.09
C HIS A 101 2.17 -2.37 0.41
N PRO A 102 2.48 -2.81 1.64
CA PRO A 102 2.64 -4.23 1.94
C PRO A 102 1.35 -5.03 1.83
N SER A 103 0.21 -4.48 2.27
CA SER A 103 -1.03 -5.25 2.34
C SER A 103 -1.54 -5.69 0.98
N ALA A 104 -1.39 -4.81 -0.05
CA ALA A 104 -1.76 -5.13 -1.43
C ALA A 104 -0.85 -6.18 -2.10
N VAL A 105 0.26 -6.57 -1.45
CA VAL A 105 1.10 -7.70 -1.87
C VAL A 105 0.80 -8.94 -1.03
N ILE A 106 0.73 -8.79 0.30
CA ILE A 106 0.59 -9.90 1.26
C ILE A 106 -0.79 -10.58 1.14
N VAL A 107 -1.88 -9.80 1.20
CA VAL A 107 -3.24 -10.35 1.26
C VAL A 107 -3.61 -11.09 -0.03
N PRO A 108 -3.38 -10.55 -1.24
CA PRO A 108 -3.60 -11.29 -2.47
C PRO A 108 -2.81 -12.59 -2.57
N ALA A 109 -1.53 -12.57 -2.16
CA ALA A 109 -0.68 -13.76 -2.16
C ALA A 109 -1.21 -14.85 -1.21
N LEU A 110 -1.60 -14.46 0.02
CA LEU A 110 -2.16 -15.40 1.01
C LEU A 110 -3.50 -16.00 0.58
N CYS A 111 -4.36 -15.21 -0.09
CA CYS A 111 -5.70 -15.64 -0.47
C CYS A 111 -5.74 -16.35 -1.84
N ALA A 112 -4.63 -16.34 -2.60
CA ALA A 112 -4.63 -16.83 -3.97
C ALA A 112 -4.67 -18.34 -4.10
N ASP A 113 -4.14 -19.13 -3.16
CA ASP A 113 -4.09 -20.60 -3.27
C ASP A 113 -5.13 -21.31 -2.40
N PRO A 114 -6.30 -21.67 -2.95
CA PRO A 114 -7.31 -22.43 -2.23
C PRO A 114 -6.90 -23.89 -1.92
N ARG A 115 -5.90 -24.42 -2.62
CA ARG A 115 -5.44 -25.81 -2.45
C ARG A 115 -4.55 -26.01 -1.22
N ALA A 116 -4.10 -24.95 -0.60
CA ALA A 116 -3.30 -25.02 0.63
C ALA A 116 -4.12 -25.43 1.88
N GLY A 117 -5.36 -25.91 1.69
CA GLY A 117 -6.35 -26.11 2.74
C GLY A 117 -7.11 -24.81 3.05
N GLY A 118 -8.25 -24.87 3.70
CA GLY A 118 -9.00 -23.68 4.12
C GLY A 118 -8.11 -22.73 4.90
N LEU A 119 -8.14 -21.44 4.56
CA LEU A 119 -7.40 -20.40 5.30
C LEU A 119 -8.33 -19.84 6.39
N ALA A 120 -8.10 -20.21 7.64
CA ALA A 120 -8.80 -19.60 8.76
C ALA A 120 -8.38 -18.12 8.91
N GLY A 121 -9.31 -17.27 9.33
CA GLY A 121 -9.01 -15.85 9.53
C GLY A 121 -7.94 -15.59 10.58
N SER A 122 -7.85 -16.43 11.63
CA SER A 122 -6.78 -16.36 12.63
C SER A 122 -5.41 -16.65 12.00
N ALA A 123 -5.32 -17.66 11.12
CA ALA A 123 -4.08 -17.97 10.40
C ALA A 123 -3.72 -16.88 9.37
N LEU A 124 -4.72 -16.23 8.76
CA LEU A 124 -4.50 -15.07 7.90
C LEU A 124 -3.91 -13.90 8.69
N ILE A 125 -4.45 -13.58 9.87
CA ILE A 125 -3.94 -12.52 10.76
C ILE A 125 -2.49 -12.81 11.15
N GLU A 126 -2.22 -14.02 11.64
CA GLU A 126 -0.87 -14.45 12.05
C GLU A 126 0.15 -14.26 10.93
N ALA A 127 -0.12 -14.87 9.77
CA ALA A 127 0.76 -14.80 8.61
C ALA A 127 0.94 -13.36 8.11
N TYR A 128 -0.13 -12.57 8.07
CA TYR A 128 -0.11 -11.18 7.66
C TYR A 128 0.80 -10.33 8.56
N VAL A 129 0.64 -10.42 9.89
CA VAL A 129 1.44 -9.62 10.84
C VAL A 129 2.91 -10.00 10.76
N ILE A 130 3.23 -11.30 10.67
CA ILE A 130 4.61 -11.78 10.48
C ILE A 130 5.19 -11.24 9.16
N GLY A 131 4.41 -11.24 8.09
CA GLY A 131 4.84 -10.67 6.81
C GLY A 131 5.13 -9.17 6.89
N VAL A 132 4.26 -8.39 7.53
CA VAL A 132 4.46 -6.94 7.76
C VAL A 132 5.71 -6.70 8.59
N GLU A 133 5.92 -7.49 9.65
CA GLU A 133 7.10 -7.40 10.51
C GLU A 133 8.40 -7.59 9.72
N VAL A 134 8.53 -8.73 9.05
CA VAL A 134 9.77 -9.06 8.32
C VAL A 134 10.03 -8.07 7.19
N GLY A 135 9.01 -7.73 6.41
CA GLY A 135 9.13 -6.75 5.33
C GLY A 135 9.54 -5.37 5.85
N GLY A 136 8.94 -4.92 6.94
CA GLY A 136 9.26 -3.65 7.59
C GLY A 136 10.70 -3.60 8.09
N GLN A 137 11.19 -4.66 8.74
CA GLN A 137 12.56 -4.71 9.24
C GLN A 137 13.60 -4.74 8.11
N ILE A 138 13.34 -5.48 7.01
CA ILE A 138 14.18 -5.44 5.80
C ILE A 138 14.18 -4.01 5.21
N GLY A 139 13.01 -3.37 5.15
CA GLY A 139 12.87 -2.00 4.66
C GLY A 139 13.65 -0.97 5.48
N ALA A 140 13.59 -1.07 6.81
CA ALA A 140 14.38 -0.22 7.70
C ALA A 140 15.89 -0.43 7.53
N ALA A 141 16.32 -1.69 7.41
CA ALA A 141 17.72 -2.06 7.30
C ALA A 141 18.35 -1.63 5.96
N ILE A 142 17.59 -1.71 4.85
CA ILE A 142 18.07 -1.26 3.53
C ILE A 142 18.05 0.26 3.39
N THR A 143 17.30 0.95 4.22
CA THR A 143 17.09 2.39 4.32
C THR A 143 16.35 3.04 3.15
N ILE A 144 15.94 4.29 3.34
CA ILE A 144 15.28 5.11 2.30
C ILE A 144 16.17 5.34 1.07
N GLY A 145 17.49 5.15 1.19
CA GLY A 145 18.45 5.29 0.10
C GLY A 145 18.13 4.36 -1.08
N HIS A 146 17.65 3.15 -0.81
CA HIS A 146 17.15 2.23 -1.83
C HIS A 146 16.04 2.89 -2.67
N TYR A 147 15.04 3.47 -2.01
CA TYR A 147 13.95 4.19 -2.67
C TYR A 147 14.47 5.41 -3.45
N HIS A 148 15.44 6.15 -2.91
CA HIS A 148 16.02 7.31 -3.56
C HIS A 148 16.83 6.97 -4.83
N ARG A 149 17.29 5.73 -4.99
CA ARG A 149 17.91 5.24 -6.23
C ARG A 149 16.91 4.97 -7.35
N GLY A 150 15.60 5.12 -7.11
CA GLY A 150 14.54 4.97 -8.11
C GLY A 150 13.85 3.62 -8.06
N PHE A 151 14.12 2.77 -7.07
CA PHE A 151 13.39 1.52 -6.88
C PHE A 151 12.01 1.78 -6.25
N HIS A 152 11.00 1.04 -6.68
CA HIS A 152 9.68 1.02 -6.05
C HIS A 152 9.64 -0.05 -4.97
N GLY A 153 9.72 0.35 -3.70
CA GLY A 153 9.79 -0.56 -2.55
C GLY A 153 8.69 -1.63 -2.53
N THR A 154 7.49 -1.33 -3.04
CA THR A 154 6.41 -2.31 -3.15
C THR A 154 6.78 -3.50 -4.03
N GLY A 155 7.48 -3.28 -5.14
CA GLY A 155 7.94 -4.37 -6.00
C GLY A 155 9.20 -5.06 -5.49
N THR A 156 10.11 -4.30 -4.85
CA THR A 156 11.44 -4.80 -4.48
C THR A 156 11.57 -5.30 -3.05
N LEU A 157 10.76 -4.79 -2.12
CA LEU A 157 10.83 -5.12 -0.69
C LEU A 157 9.59 -5.89 -0.20
N ALA A 158 8.37 -5.52 -0.64
CA ALA A 158 7.17 -6.20 -0.17
C ALA A 158 7.03 -7.64 -0.69
N ILE A 159 7.83 -8.07 -1.67
CA ILE A 159 7.96 -9.47 -2.05
C ILE A 159 8.42 -10.32 -0.86
N PHE A 160 9.35 -9.82 -0.04
CA PHE A 160 9.81 -10.53 1.17
C PHE A 160 8.74 -10.55 2.26
N ALA A 161 7.93 -9.50 2.37
CA ALA A 161 6.78 -9.48 3.27
C ALA A 161 5.77 -10.57 2.90
N ALA A 162 5.38 -10.65 1.64
CA ALA A 162 4.46 -11.68 1.16
C ALA A 162 5.03 -13.10 1.26
N LEU A 163 6.32 -13.27 0.93
CA LEU A 163 7.00 -14.55 1.08
C LEU A 163 7.01 -15.03 2.53
N SER A 164 7.31 -14.13 3.49
CA SER A 164 7.34 -14.48 4.92
C SER A 164 5.95 -14.89 5.42
N ALA A 165 4.91 -14.18 4.99
CA ALA A 165 3.53 -14.55 5.26
C ALA A 165 3.16 -15.91 4.69
N LEU A 166 3.55 -16.19 3.46
CA LEU A 166 3.32 -17.48 2.80
C LEU A 166 4.10 -18.61 3.47
N ALA A 167 5.38 -18.41 3.79
CA ALA A 167 6.21 -19.39 4.50
C ALA A 167 5.57 -19.76 5.85
N LYS A 168 5.04 -18.78 6.59
CA LYS A 168 4.26 -19.02 7.80
C LYS A 168 3.00 -19.83 7.54
N ARG A 169 2.18 -19.43 6.56
CA ARG A 169 0.96 -20.16 6.18
C ARG A 169 1.21 -21.61 5.79
N TYR A 170 2.32 -21.88 5.07
CA TYR A 170 2.68 -23.22 4.63
C TYR A 170 3.48 -24.02 5.68
N CYS A 171 3.71 -23.45 6.88
CA CYS A 171 4.45 -24.06 7.97
C CYS A 171 5.86 -24.53 7.54
N PHE A 172 6.57 -23.70 6.77
CA PHE A 172 7.92 -24.03 6.30
C PHE A 172 8.90 -24.12 7.46
N ASP A 173 9.83 -25.06 7.37
CA ASP A 173 11.00 -25.05 8.23
C ASP A 173 11.99 -23.93 7.82
N VAL A 174 13.01 -23.73 8.64
CA VAL A 174 14.03 -22.68 8.46
C VAL A 174 14.74 -22.83 7.10
N ALA A 175 15.16 -24.04 6.73
CA ALA A 175 15.91 -24.28 5.50
C ALA A 175 15.08 -24.02 4.24
N THR A 176 13.82 -24.47 4.23
CA THR A 176 12.89 -24.21 3.13
C THR A 176 12.57 -22.73 3.02
N THR A 177 12.42 -22.02 4.16
CA THR A 177 12.21 -20.58 4.18
C THR A 177 13.42 -19.82 3.63
N GLN A 178 14.65 -20.19 3.99
CA GLN A 178 15.88 -19.61 3.43
C GLN A 178 15.94 -19.80 1.90
N THR A 179 15.61 -21.01 1.42
CA THR A 179 15.54 -21.29 -0.02
C THR A 179 14.52 -20.38 -0.72
N ALA A 180 13.34 -20.21 -0.13
CA ALA A 180 12.32 -19.32 -0.68
C ALA A 180 12.81 -17.86 -0.73
N PHE A 181 13.51 -17.35 0.30
CA PHE A 181 14.16 -16.03 0.29
C PHE A 181 15.15 -15.90 -0.88
N GLY A 182 15.97 -16.93 -1.11
CA GLY A 182 16.96 -16.95 -2.20
C GLY A 182 16.31 -16.83 -3.58
N ILE A 183 15.21 -17.52 -3.80
CA ILE A 183 14.45 -17.45 -5.06
C ILE A 183 13.79 -16.07 -5.20
N ALA A 184 13.09 -15.60 -4.18
CA ALA A 184 12.37 -14.32 -4.22
C ALA A 184 13.29 -13.11 -4.42
N ALA A 185 14.50 -13.12 -3.85
CA ALA A 185 15.48 -12.06 -4.03
C ALA A 185 15.86 -11.85 -5.50
N SER A 186 15.87 -12.93 -6.29
CA SER A 186 16.15 -12.88 -7.73
C SER A 186 14.95 -12.40 -8.57
N MET A 187 13.76 -12.28 -7.97
CA MET A 187 12.52 -11.83 -8.63
C MET A 187 12.11 -10.41 -8.22
N ALA A 188 12.82 -9.79 -7.25
CA ALA A 188 12.53 -8.45 -6.78
C ALA A 188 12.74 -7.40 -7.87
N SER A 189 11.71 -6.63 -8.23
CA SER A 189 11.79 -5.64 -9.31
C SER A 189 10.75 -4.54 -9.17
N GLY A 190 10.98 -3.40 -9.81
CA GLY A 190 10.05 -2.28 -9.89
C GLY A 190 10.75 -0.92 -9.88
N LEU A 191 10.34 -0.01 -10.77
CA LEU A 191 10.96 1.31 -10.95
C LEU A 191 9.95 2.45 -10.75
N GLN A 192 10.34 3.47 -9.99
CA GLN A 192 9.51 4.68 -9.75
C GLN A 192 9.18 5.45 -11.03
N ARG A 193 9.98 5.31 -12.10
CA ARG A 193 9.72 6.00 -13.38
C ARG A 193 8.34 5.67 -13.96
N ASN A 194 7.76 4.53 -13.55
CA ASN A 194 6.41 4.11 -13.95
C ASN A 194 5.27 4.70 -13.10
N PHE A 195 5.55 5.61 -12.17
CA PHE A 195 4.48 6.26 -11.40
C PHE A 195 3.60 7.10 -12.35
N GLY A 196 2.29 7.03 -12.14
CA GLY A 196 1.29 7.63 -13.05
C GLY A 196 0.94 6.76 -14.26
N THR A 197 1.39 5.52 -14.32
CA THR A 197 1.01 4.53 -15.35
C THR A 197 0.45 3.26 -14.73
N MET A 198 -0.21 2.41 -15.54
CA MET A 198 -0.72 1.09 -15.10
C MET A 198 0.41 0.14 -14.63
N THR A 199 1.66 0.40 -14.99
CA THR A 199 2.80 -0.40 -14.56
C THR A 199 3.11 -0.23 -13.07
N LYS A 200 2.77 0.92 -12.45
CA LYS A 200 2.95 1.08 -11.01
C LYS A 200 2.15 0.03 -10.21
N PRO A 201 0.83 -0.10 -10.34
CA PRO A 201 0.07 -1.15 -9.67
C PRO A 201 0.48 -2.57 -10.09
N LEU A 202 0.94 -2.78 -11.32
CA LEU A 202 1.46 -4.07 -11.75
C LEU A 202 2.65 -4.55 -10.89
N HIS A 203 3.51 -3.65 -10.38
CA HIS A 203 4.60 -4.04 -9.48
C HIS A 203 4.09 -4.79 -8.24
N THR A 204 2.93 -4.39 -7.71
CA THR A 204 2.30 -5.01 -6.53
C THR A 204 1.85 -6.44 -6.83
N GLY A 205 1.11 -6.61 -7.92
CA GLY A 205 0.67 -7.95 -8.36
C GLY A 205 1.83 -8.84 -8.75
N TRP A 206 2.85 -8.27 -9.40
CA TRP A 206 4.05 -9.02 -9.76
C TRP A 206 4.82 -9.51 -8.54
N ALA A 207 4.95 -8.68 -7.49
CA ALA A 207 5.57 -9.08 -6.23
C ALA A 207 4.77 -10.19 -5.52
N ALA A 208 3.42 -10.09 -5.49
CA ALA A 208 2.54 -11.11 -4.92
C ALA A 208 2.68 -12.46 -5.64
N ARG A 209 2.62 -12.44 -6.99
CA ARG A 209 2.86 -13.61 -7.84
C ARG A 209 4.24 -14.22 -7.60
N SER A 210 5.28 -13.40 -7.60
CA SER A 210 6.66 -13.85 -7.45
C SER A 210 6.93 -14.47 -6.08
N ALA A 211 6.36 -13.91 -5.01
CA ALA A 211 6.44 -14.49 -3.68
C ALA A 211 5.79 -15.88 -3.63
N LEU A 212 4.61 -16.04 -4.23
CA LEU A 212 3.92 -17.33 -4.29
C LEU A 212 4.68 -18.35 -5.15
N ALA A 213 5.21 -17.93 -6.30
CA ALA A 213 6.05 -18.78 -7.16
C ALA A 213 7.32 -19.24 -6.42
N ALA A 214 7.99 -18.34 -5.67
CA ALA A 214 9.17 -18.68 -4.89
C ALA A 214 8.88 -19.75 -3.83
N VAL A 215 7.73 -19.62 -3.14
CA VAL A 215 7.27 -20.60 -2.14
C VAL A 215 6.95 -21.97 -2.80
N HIS A 216 6.26 -21.97 -3.93
CA HIS A 216 5.96 -23.21 -4.66
C HIS A 216 7.23 -23.90 -5.17
N LEU A 217 8.20 -23.14 -5.70
CA LEU A 217 9.48 -23.68 -6.16
C LEU A 217 10.30 -24.27 -4.99
N ALA A 218 10.42 -23.56 -3.87
CA ALA A 218 11.12 -24.05 -2.69
C ALA A 218 10.49 -25.36 -2.17
N ARG A 219 9.15 -25.40 -2.08
CA ARG A 219 8.40 -26.60 -1.68
C ARG A 219 8.59 -27.78 -2.64
N SER A 220 8.84 -27.49 -3.92
CA SER A 220 9.10 -28.51 -4.96
C SER A 220 10.55 -28.98 -4.98
N GLY A 221 11.41 -28.54 -4.06
CA GLY A 221 12.80 -28.97 -3.97
C GLY A 221 13.78 -28.14 -4.82
N PHE A 222 13.37 -26.95 -5.28
CA PHE A 222 14.30 -26.02 -5.93
C PHE A 222 15.32 -25.50 -4.92
N THR A 223 16.53 -25.16 -5.35
CA THR A 223 17.65 -24.75 -4.49
C THR A 223 17.99 -23.28 -4.68
N ALA A 224 18.48 -22.63 -3.62
CA ALA A 224 18.99 -21.26 -3.65
C ALA A 224 20.08 -21.05 -2.58
N ALA A 225 20.79 -19.91 -2.62
CA ALA A 225 21.73 -19.54 -1.60
C ALA A 225 21.01 -19.28 -0.25
N PRO A 226 21.44 -19.91 0.86
CA PRO A 226 20.74 -19.79 2.14
C PRO A 226 20.96 -18.44 2.86
N ASP A 227 21.91 -17.63 2.41
CA ASP A 227 22.37 -16.36 2.96
C ASP A 227 22.16 -15.20 1.97
N VAL A 228 21.17 -15.32 1.07
CA VAL A 228 20.98 -14.42 -0.08
C VAL A 228 20.80 -12.96 0.30
N LEU A 229 20.29 -12.64 1.47
CA LEU A 229 20.08 -11.24 1.85
C LEU A 229 21.41 -10.56 2.16
N GLU A 230 22.25 -11.16 3.01
CA GLU A 230 23.46 -10.55 3.59
C GLU A 230 24.78 -10.88 2.87
N ALA A 231 24.82 -11.94 2.08
CA ALA A 231 26.06 -12.40 1.44
C ALA A 231 26.63 -11.38 0.42
N PRO A 232 27.95 -11.41 0.15
CA PRO A 232 28.53 -10.71 -0.98
C PRO A 232 27.86 -11.11 -2.29
N GLY A 233 27.37 -10.13 -3.07
CA GLY A 233 26.57 -10.38 -4.27
C GLY A 233 25.10 -10.71 -3.99
N GLY A 234 24.68 -10.71 -2.72
CA GLY A 234 23.29 -10.89 -2.30
C GLY A 234 22.46 -9.61 -2.42
N PHE A 235 21.24 -9.66 -1.87
CA PHE A 235 20.24 -8.62 -2.06
C PHE A 235 20.68 -7.24 -1.53
N PHE A 236 21.20 -7.17 -0.29
CA PHE A 236 21.66 -5.91 0.29
C PHE A 236 22.87 -5.33 -0.46
N ALA A 237 23.77 -6.19 -0.95
CA ALA A 237 24.92 -5.75 -1.75
C ALA A 237 24.48 -5.15 -3.12
N ALA A 238 23.45 -5.74 -3.76
CA ALA A 238 22.99 -5.30 -5.07
C ALA A 238 22.02 -4.12 -5.00
N TYR A 239 21.09 -4.12 -4.05
CA TYR A 239 19.98 -3.18 -3.95
C TYR A 239 20.14 -2.12 -2.86
N GLY A 240 21.05 -2.33 -1.91
CA GLY A 240 21.32 -1.42 -0.80
C GLY A 240 22.16 -0.21 -1.19
N VAL A 241 22.41 0.63 -0.22
CA VAL A 241 23.31 1.79 -0.28
C VAL A 241 24.34 1.67 0.86
N GLU A 242 25.35 2.54 0.90
CA GLU A 242 26.40 2.53 1.92
C GLU A 242 25.85 2.54 3.38
N ALA A 243 24.71 3.23 3.58
CA ALA A 243 24.03 3.28 4.88
C ALA A 243 23.19 2.03 5.21
N SER A 244 23.07 1.06 4.30
CA SER A 244 22.30 -0.17 4.54
C SER A 244 23.05 -1.07 5.53
N CYS A 245 22.30 -1.60 6.51
CA CYS A 245 22.85 -2.44 7.58
C CYS A 245 21.95 -3.68 7.77
N PRO A 246 22.29 -4.83 7.14
CA PRO A 246 21.49 -6.05 7.23
C PRO A 246 21.19 -6.48 8.67
N GLU A 247 22.18 -6.36 9.57
CA GLU A 247 22.07 -6.77 10.98
C GLU A 247 21.02 -5.94 11.74
N ALA A 248 20.74 -4.72 11.31
CA ALA A 248 19.72 -3.87 11.93
C ALA A 248 18.31 -4.48 11.83
N ALA A 249 18.02 -5.29 10.81
CA ALA A 249 16.74 -5.97 10.65
C ALA A 249 16.45 -7.00 11.76
N ILE A 250 17.46 -7.52 12.43
CA ILE A 250 17.32 -8.54 13.48
C ILE A 250 17.03 -7.91 14.84
N ASN A 251 17.60 -6.74 15.10
CA ASN A 251 17.67 -6.14 16.44
C ASN A 251 16.31 -5.74 17.02
N ARG A 252 15.30 -5.54 16.19
CA ARG A 252 13.98 -5.05 16.58
C ARG A 252 12.82 -6.00 16.23
N LEU A 253 13.12 -7.22 15.75
CA LEU A 253 12.10 -8.20 15.38
C LEU A 253 11.09 -8.44 16.51
N GLY A 254 9.83 -8.06 16.26
CA GLY A 254 8.71 -8.24 17.18
C GLY A 254 8.73 -7.35 18.42
N ASN A 255 9.63 -6.32 18.50
CA ASN A 255 9.70 -5.47 19.67
C ASN A 255 10.14 -4.02 19.35
N PRO A 256 9.21 -3.09 19.21
CA PRO A 256 7.77 -3.34 19.02
C PRO A 256 7.47 -3.96 17.65
N TRP A 257 6.33 -4.62 17.52
CA TRP A 257 5.86 -5.10 16.22
C TRP A 257 5.63 -3.94 15.25
N VAL A 258 6.08 -4.08 14.01
CA VAL A 258 6.01 -3.04 12.98
C VAL A 258 4.58 -2.55 12.73
N ILE A 259 3.59 -3.44 12.81
CA ILE A 259 2.19 -3.07 12.65
C ILE A 259 1.68 -2.15 13.78
N VAL A 260 2.34 -2.16 14.94
CA VAL A 260 2.03 -1.31 16.09
C VAL A 260 2.84 -0.01 16.03
N ASP A 261 4.17 -0.11 15.84
CA ASP A 261 5.08 1.02 15.77
C ASP A 261 6.17 0.77 14.70
N PRO A 262 6.24 1.57 13.64
CA PRO A 262 5.52 2.84 13.41
C PRO A 262 4.06 2.68 12.94
N GLY A 263 3.60 1.46 12.63
CA GLY A 263 2.27 1.18 12.14
C GLY A 263 2.08 1.44 10.64
N LEU A 264 0.91 1.04 10.13
CA LEU A 264 0.49 1.22 8.75
C LEU A 264 -0.40 2.47 8.62
N ALA A 265 -0.15 3.30 7.62
CA ALA A 265 -1.06 4.37 7.26
C ALA A 265 -2.11 3.85 6.27
N LEU A 266 -3.36 3.71 6.70
CA LEU A 266 -4.49 3.35 5.83
C LEU A 266 -4.97 4.60 5.11
N LYS A 267 -4.94 4.62 3.78
CA LYS A 267 -5.27 5.82 3.01
C LYS A 267 -6.75 6.19 3.10
N ARG A 268 -7.01 7.46 3.43
CA ARG A 268 -8.35 8.06 3.40
C ARG A 268 -8.73 8.51 2.00
N PHE A 269 -7.78 8.87 1.14
CA PHE A 269 -8.00 9.42 -0.19
C PHE A 269 -7.35 8.53 -1.27
N PRO A 270 -7.99 8.36 -2.46
CA PRO A 270 -7.52 7.43 -3.50
C PRO A 270 -6.41 8.03 -4.38
N CYS A 271 -5.28 8.39 -3.77
CA CYS A 271 -4.11 8.94 -4.45
C CYS A 271 -2.82 8.76 -3.64
N CYS A 272 -1.71 9.27 -4.15
CA CYS A 272 -0.40 9.25 -3.50
C CYS A 272 -0.45 9.85 -2.09
N TYR A 273 0.05 9.12 -1.10
CA TYR A 273 0.02 9.51 0.31
C TYR A 273 0.69 10.86 0.59
N ALA A 274 1.69 11.24 -0.20
CA ALA A 274 2.36 12.53 -0.08
C ALA A 274 1.40 13.74 -0.23
N ALA A 275 0.29 13.60 -0.98
CA ALA A 275 -0.69 14.66 -1.17
C ALA A 275 -1.69 14.80 0.00
N HIS A 276 -1.87 13.75 0.81
CA HIS A 276 -3.00 13.66 1.77
C HIS A 276 -3.04 14.79 2.80
N ARG A 277 -1.89 15.28 3.30
CA ARG A 277 -1.85 16.39 4.26
C ARG A 277 -2.34 17.70 3.62
N GLY A 278 -1.92 17.97 2.38
CA GLY A 278 -2.44 19.12 1.62
C GLY A 278 -3.93 19.03 1.36
N MET A 279 -4.42 17.85 1.03
CA MET A 279 -5.85 17.57 0.80
C MET A 279 -6.67 17.78 2.08
N ASP A 280 -6.22 17.27 3.21
CA ASP A 280 -6.86 17.49 4.53
C ASP A 280 -6.89 18.98 4.89
N GLY A 281 -5.80 19.72 4.62
CA GLY A 281 -5.73 21.17 4.82
C GLY A 281 -6.77 21.93 4.00
N VAL A 282 -7.01 21.53 2.74
CA VAL A 282 -8.09 22.12 1.92
C VAL A 282 -9.46 21.86 2.52
N LEU A 283 -9.73 20.62 2.98
CA LEU A 283 -11.02 20.31 3.61
C LEU A 283 -11.24 21.11 4.90
N GLN A 284 -10.21 21.32 5.73
CA GLN A 284 -10.29 22.17 6.90
C GLN A 284 -10.59 23.63 6.51
N LEU A 285 -9.90 24.18 5.51
CA LEU A 285 -10.16 25.54 5.01
C LEU A 285 -11.57 25.71 4.44
N ARG A 286 -12.11 24.69 3.79
CA ARG A 286 -13.51 24.71 3.35
C ARG A 286 -14.48 24.83 4.53
N GLN A 287 -14.23 24.06 5.58
CA GLN A 287 -15.07 24.05 6.77
C GLN A 287 -14.96 25.37 7.56
N GLU A 288 -13.74 25.89 7.73
CA GLU A 288 -13.47 27.02 8.64
C GLU A 288 -13.60 28.39 7.97
N LEU A 289 -13.31 28.48 6.67
CA LEU A 289 -13.30 29.74 5.91
C LEU A 289 -14.45 29.85 4.90
N GLY A 290 -15.17 28.74 4.65
CA GLY A 290 -16.18 28.65 3.59
C GLY A 290 -15.56 28.66 2.18
N LEU A 291 -14.32 28.18 2.06
CA LEU A 291 -13.59 28.12 0.79
C LEU A 291 -14.35 27.31 -0.28
N ASN A 292 -14.42 27.86 -1.49
CA ASN A 292 -14.95 27.19 -2.68
C ASN A 292 -14.30 27.76 -3.97
N ALA A 293 -14.64 27.20 -5.11
CA ALA A 293 -14.05 27.58 -6.40
C ALA A 293 -14.39 29.03 -6.82
N GLU A 294 -15.54 29.54 -6.41
CA GLU A 294 -16.02 30.88 -6.81
C GLU A 294 -15.31 31.98 -6.02
N ASN A 295 -15.12 31.78 -4.69
CA ASN A 295 -14.55 32.76 -3.81
C ASN A 295 -13.01 32.69 -3.66
N LEU A 296 -12.36 31.63 -4.11
CA LEU A 296 -10.91 31.53 -4.05
C LEU A 296 -10.23 32.55 -4.97
N GLU A 297 -9.31 33.32 -4.41
CA GLU A 297 -8.35 34.14 -5.16
C GLU A 297 -7.06 33.34 -5.38
N ARG A 298 -6.46 32.83 -4.29
CA ARG A 298 -5.20 32.07 -4.33
C ARG A 298 -5.15 31.00 -3.23
N LEU A 299 -4.63 29.82 -3.58
CA LEU A 299 -4.27 28.76 -2.64
C LEU A 299 -2.75 28.50 -2.71
N THR A 300 -2.11 28.49 -1.56
CA THR A 300 -0.68 28.16 -1.45
C THR A 300 -0.51 26.94 -0.55
N CYS A 301 0.24 25.93 -1.02
CA CYS A 301 0.60 24.79 -0.23
C CYS A 301 2.13 24.70 -0.11
N ARG A 302 2.64 24.68 1.12
CA ARG A 302 4.06 24.53 1.42
C ARG A 302 4.29 23.15 2.03
N MET A 303 5.28 22.45 1.50
CA MET A 303 5.68 21.12 1.94
C MET A 303 7.14 21.14 2.42
N PRO A 304 7.56 20.18 3.24
CA PRO A 304 8.97 20.06 3.62
C PRO A 304 9.83 19.66 2.41
N PRO A 305 11.15 19.96 2.42
CA PRO A 305 12.09 19.51 1.40
C PRO A 305 11.99 18.01 1.12
N GLY A 306 11.91 17.63 -0.16
CA GLY A 306 11.67 16.26 -0.63
C GLY A 306 10.23 15.77 -0.50
N GLY A 307 9.31 16.60 -0.02
CA GLY A 307 7.87 16.28 0.08
C GLY A 307 7.22 16.06 -1.29
N MET A 308 7.70 16.79 -2.30
CA MET A 308 7.16 16.72 -3.66
C MET A 308 7.80 15.66 -4.56
N ARG A 309 8.81 14.95 -4.10
CA ARG A 309 9.62 14.04 -4.94
C ARG A 309 8.81 13.06 -5.80
N VAL A 310 7.68 12.59 -5.30
CA VAL A 310 6.81 11.62 -5.98
C VAL A 310 5.58 12.26 -6.63
N LEU A 311 5.35 13.55 -6.41
CA LEU A 311 4.20 14.31 -6.95
C LEU A 311 4.63 15.03 -8.24
N ILE A 312 4.90 14.25 -9.28
CA ILE A 312 5.66 14.66 -10.47
C ILE A 312 4.81 15.26 -11.59
N TYR A 313 3.48 15.32 -11.43
CA TYR A 313 2.57 15.82 -12.47
C TYR A 313 1.87 17.13 -12.05
N PRO A 314 2.49 18.30 -12.25
CA PRO A 314 1.86 19.58 -11.91
C PRO A 314 0.60 19.89 -12.72
N GLN A 315 0.50 19.35 -13.94
CA GLN A 315 -0.63 19.48 -14.86
C GLN A 315 -0.99 18.10 -15.44
N PRO A 316 -1.69 17.25 -14.69
CA PRO A 316 -1.98 15.89 -15.11
C PRO A 316 -2.92 15.89 -16.32
N GLN A 317 -2.74 14.91 -17.21
CA GLN A 317 -3.56 14.70 -18.40
C GLN A 317 -4.47 13.50 -18.27
N THR A 318 -4.26 12.64 -17.26
CA THR A 318 -5.06 11.45 -17.02
C THR A 318 -5.39 11.29 -15.54
N GLY A 319 -6.39 10.47 -15.23
CA GLY A 319 -6.73 10.10 -13.86
C GLY A 319 -5.55 9.43 -13.14
N LEU A 320 -4.76 8.60 -13.83
CA LEU A 320 -3.56 7.97 -13.23
C LEU A 320 -2.49 9.01 -12.87
N GLU A 321 -2.21 9.97 -13.76
CA GLU A 321 -1.27 11.06 -13.47
C GLU A 321 -1.77 11.95 -12.33
N SER A 322 -3.08 12.19 -12.26
CA SER A 322 -3.69 13.07 -11.26
C SER A 322 -3.48 12.59 -9.82
N LYS A 323 -3.33 11.27 -9.61
CA LYS A 323 -2.99 10.67 -8.33
C LYS A 323 -1.60 11.06 -7.81
N PHE A 324 -0.74 11.60 -8.69
CA PHE A 324 0.60 12.09 -8.41
C PHE A 324 0.74 13.59 -8.69
N SER A 325 -0.38 14.33 -8.58
CA SER A 325 -0.46 15.78 -8.73
C SER A 325 -0.99 16.43 -7.45
N LEU A 326 -0.14 17.15 -6.71
CA LEU A 326 -0.63 17.91 -5.56
C LEU A 326 -1.54 19.04 -6.01
N GLN A 327 -1.15 19.77 -7.05
CA GLN A 327 -1.93 20.90 -7.58
C GLN A 327 -3.36 20.47 -7.92
N TYR A 328 -3.51 19.35 -8.63
CA TYR A 328 -4.82 18.81 -8.98
C TYR A 328 -5.59 18.33 -7.76
N ALA A 329 -4.96 17.62 -6.83
CA ALA A 329 -5.61 17.14 -5.62
C ALA A 329 -6.17 18.31 -4.78
N LEU A 330 -5.42 19.42 -4.67
CA LEU A 330 -5.90 20.63 -4.00
C LEU A 330 -7.07 21.25 -4.77
N ALA A 331 -7.00 21.36 -6.11
CA ALA A 331 -8.08 21.87 -6.95
C ALA A 331 -9.36 21.06 -6.81
N ALA A 332 -9.28 19.74 -6.85
CA ALA A 332 -10.41 18.83 -6.66
C ALA A 332 -11.06 19.04 -5.28
N GLY A 333 -10.27 19.18 -4.21
CA GLY A 333 -10.78 19.47 -2.87
C GLY A 333 -11.50 20.80 -2.78
N VAL A 334 -10.95 21.87 -3.39
CA VAL A 334 -11.61 23.17 -3.46
C VAL A 334 -12.93 23.09 -4.20
N LEU A 335 -12.97 22.35 -5.29
CA LEU A 335 -14.14 22.24 -6.17
C LEU A 335 -15.25 21.39 -5.54
N ASP A 336 -14.92 20.19 -5.10
CA ASP A 336 -15.89 19.15 -4.74
C ASP A 336 -16.18 19.10 -3.22
N GLY A 337 -15.25 19.57 -2.37
CA GLY A 337 -15.38 19.51 -0.91
C GLY A 337 -15.25 18.11 -0.31
N THR A 338 -14.95 17.15 -1.13
CA THR A 338 -14.71 15.74 -0.76
C THR A 338 -13.80 15.08 -1.79
N TYR A 339 -13.27 13.91 -1.46
CA TYR A 339 -12.49 13.10 -2.37
C TYR A 339 -13.10 11.70 -2.45
N THR A 340 -13.48 11.32 -3.67
CA THR A 340 -14.05 10.01 -3.99
C THR A 340 -13.22 9.32 -5.06
N LEU A 341 -13.54 8.08 -5.41
CA LEU A 341 -12.91 7.36 -6.52
C LEU A 341 -13.06 8.14 -7.84
N TRP A 342 -14.19 8.82 -8.04
CA TRP A 342 -14.44 9.65 -9.23
C TRP A 342 -13.51 10.87 -9.32
N SER A 343 -13.04 11.42 -8.20
CA SER A 343 -12.18 12.62 -8.19
C SER A 343 -10.89 12.45 -9.00
N PHE A 344 -10.45 11.21 -9.25
CA PHE A 344 -9.21 10.88 -9.96
C PHE A 344 -9.46 10.08 -11.25
N THR A 345 -10.56 10.39 -11.95
CA THR A 345 -10.85 9.89 -13.29
C THR A 345 -10.42 10.89 -14.37
N ASP A 346 -10.27 10.43 -15.61
CA ASP A 346 -9.97 11.31 -16.75
C ASP A 346 -11.02 12.40 -16.89
N GLU A 347 -12.31 12.06 -16.71
CA GLU A 347 -13.43 12.99 -16.78
C GLU A 347 -13.27 14.12 -15.73
N ALA A 348 -12.96 13.78 -14.50
CA ALA A 348 -12.77 14.76 -13.43
C ALA A 348 -11.56 15.68 -13.67
N VAL A 349 -10.46 15.14 -14.21
CA VAL A 349 -9.25 15.90 -14.57
C VAL A 349 -9.53 16.93 -15.66
N HIS A 350 -10.34 16.58 -16.66
CA HIS A 350 -10.62 17.44 -17.80
C HIS A 350 -11.72 18.45 -17.59
N ARG A 351 -12.34 18.52 -16.41
CA ARG A 351 -13.33 19.57 -16.09
C ARG A 351 -12.72 20.98 -16.30
N PRO A 352 -13.39 21.91 -17.00
CA PRO A 352 -12.90 23.27 -17.18
C PRO A 352 -12.59 23.96 -15.84
N GLN A 353 -13.41 23.73 -14.82
CA GLN A 353 -13.25 24.30 -13.48
C GLN A 353 -11.97 23.79 -12.77
N SER A 354 -11.61 22.52 -12.97
CA SER A 354 -10.35 21.98 -12.44
C SER A 354 -9.15 22.70 -13.02
N ARG A 355 -9.16 22.92 -14.35
CA ARG A 355 -8.07 23.61 -15.05
C ARG A 355 -7.96 25.09 -14.69
N ASP A 356 -9.08 25.80 -14.51
CA ASP A 356 -9.10 27.17 -14.04
C ASP A 356 -8.51 27.32 -12.63
N LEU A 357 -8.83 26.38 -11.73
CA LEU A 357 -8.29 26.37 -10.37
C LEU A 357 -6.77 26.13 -10.33
N LEU A 358 -6.23 25.29 -11.22
CA LEU A 358 -4.78 25.05 -11.26
C LEU A 358 -3.96 26.33 -11.40
N ALA A 359 -4.47 27.34 -12.11
CA ALA A 359 -3.79 28.65 -12.27
C ALA A 359 -3.71 29.47 -10.97
N ARG A 360 -4.57 29.15 -9.98
CA ARG A 360 -4.64 29.85 -8.68
C ARG A 360 -3.97 29.07 -7.55
N ILE A 361 -3.41 27.89 -7.85
CA ILE A 361 -2.80 27.00 -6.86
C ILE A 361 -1.28 27.03 -7.01
N HIS A 362 -0.59 27.40 -5.94
CA HIS A 362 0.85 27.43 -5.85
C HIS A 362 1.35 26.40 -4.85
N VAL A 363 2.28 25.57 -5.27
CA VAL A 363 2.89 24.53 -4.44
C VAL A 363 4.39 24.73 -4.44
N SER A 364 5.01 24.68 -3.25
CA SER A 364 6.46 24.81 -3.10
C SER A 364 6.97 23.95 -1.95
N GLU A 365 8.24 23.57 -2.02
CA GLU A 365 8.97 23.08 -0.86
C GLU A 365 9.51 24.26 -0.06
N ASP A 366 9.39 24.21 1.28
CA ASP A 366 9.80 25.24 2.21
C ASP A 366 10.53 24.59 3.39
N PRO A 367 11.80 24.96 3.68
CA PRO A 367 12.52 24.44 4.83
C PRO A 367 11.82 24.65 6.17
N HIS A 368 10.99 25.71 6.30
CA HIS A 368 10.17 25.94 7.49
C HIS A 368 9.27 24.72 7.81
N CYS A 369 8.76 24.04 6.80
CA CYS A 369 7.92 22.85 6.97
C CYS A 369 8.69 21.61 7.43
N ALA A 370 10.01 21.66 7.53
CA ALA A 370 10.84 20.57 8.06
C ALA A 370 10.84 20.51 9.60
N ASP A 371 10.49 21.60 10.27
CA ASP A 371 10.39 21.73 11.73
C ASP A 371 11.66 21.23 12.49
N ASN A 372 12.85 21.45 11.89
CA ASN A 372 14.14 20.95 12.37
C ASN A 372 14.17 19.44 12.64
N ASP A 373 13.40 18.64 11.87
CA ASP A 373 13.34 17.19 12.01
C ASP A 373 14.69 16.55 11.66
N PRO A 374 15.45 16.00 12.62
CA PRO A 374 16.74 15.40 12.36
C PRO A 374 16.65 14.11 11.53
N LEU A 375 15.44 13.54 11.43
CA LEU A 375 15.17 12.33 10.67
C LEU A 375 14.57 12.62 9.29
N LEU A 376 14.52 13.89 8.85
CA LEU A 376 13.88 14.32 7.61
C LEU A 376 14.32 13.48 6.42
N GLU A 377 15.63 13.27 6.26
CA GLU A 377 16.19 12.55 5.12
C GLU A 377 15.96 11.03 5.17
N THR A 378 15.59 10.50 6.33
CA THR A 378 15.29 9.07 6.50
C THR A 378 13.81 8.74 6.30
N ARG A 379 12.94 9.77 6.14
CA ARG A 379 11.49 9.60 5.98
C ARG A 379 11.06 9.66 4.52
N SER A 380 10.00 8.93 4.21
CA SER A 380 9.33 9.03 2.91
C SER A 380 8.65 10.41 2.72
N SER A 381 8.43 10.83 1.47
CA SER A 381 7.85 12.14 1.13
C SER A 381 6.55 12.46 1.90
N GLY A 382 5.68 11.49 2.11
CA GLY A 382 4.41 11.67 2.83
C GLY A 382 4.54 11.77 4.35
N SER A 383 5.72 11.50 4.93
CA SER A 383 5.96 11.45 6.37
C SER A 383 6.97 12.49 6.88
N ARG A 384 7.49 13.34 5.98
CA ARG A 384 8.46 14.41 6.30
C ARG A 384 7.75 15.61 6.92
N GLY A 385 8.28 16.20 7.99
CA GLY A 385 7.84 17.44 8.60
C GLY A 385 6.30 17.63 8.65
N PHE A 386 5.83 18.82 8.32
CA PHE A 386 4.40 19.15 8.23
C PHE A 386 4.07 19.83 6.88
N VAL A 387 2.79 20.06 6.63
CA VAL A 387 2.29 20.78 5.43
C VAL A 387 1.48 21.99 5.90
N GLU A 388 1.69 23.14 5.27
CA GLU A 388 0.86 24.33 5.44
C GLU A 388 0.04 24.59 4.19
N VAL A 389 -1.25 24.87 4.37
CA VAL A 389 -2.15 25.29 3.29
C VAL A 389 -2.75 26.64 3.66
N GLU A 390 -2.51 27.64 2.82
CA GLU A 390 -3.05 28.99 2.96
C GLU A 390 -4.05 29.27 1.84
N ALA A 391 -5.25 29.72 2.19
CA ALA A 391 -6.22 30.26 1.25
C ALA A 391 -6.39 31.77 1.44
N VAL A 392 -6.42 32.50 0.31
CA VAL A 392 -6.82 33.90 0.22
C VAL A 392 -8.09 33.96 -0.60
N LEU A 393 -9.14 34.54 -0.04
CA LEU A 393 -10.41 34.73 -0.71
C LEU A 393 -10.48 36.11 -1.41
N LYS A 394 -11.32 36.21 -2.44
CA LYS A 394 -11.53 37.48 -3.21
C LYS A 394 -12.02 38.66 -2.36
N ASP A 395 -12.62 38.37 -1.20
CA ASP A 395 -13.05 39.43 -0.21
C ASP A 395 -11.95 39.84 0.74
N GLY A 396 -10.72 39.31 0.56
CA GLY A 396 -9.54 39.63 1.38
C GLY A 396 -9.39 38.76 2.63
N ARG A 397 -10.37 37.94 3.01
CA ARG A 397 -10.19 36.97 4.10
C ARG A 397 -9.09 35.95 3.74
N ARG A 398 -8.27 35.63 4.72
CA ARG A 398 -7.21 34.64 4.55
C ARG A 398 -7.08 33.77 5.79
N LYS A 399 -6.67 32.52 5.59
CA LYS A 399 -6.38 31.59 6.67
C LYS A 399 -5.32 30.58 6.23
N THR A 400 -4.44 30.23 7.17
CA THR A 400 -3.46 29.15 7.03
C THR A 400 -3.81 28.03 8.00
N VAL A 401 -3.75 26.79 7.54
CA VAL A 401 -3.85 25.61 8.39
C VAL A 401 -2.56 24.80 8.27
N ARG A 402 -2.10 24.27 9.41
CA ARG A 402 -0.97 23.35 9.50
C ARG A 402 -1.50 21.94 9.68
N VAL A 403 -0.98 20.98 8.90
CA VAL A 403 -1.32 19.57 8.96
C VAL A 403 -0.05 18.77 9.22
N ASP A 404 0.09 18.25 10.43
CA ASP A 404 1.22 17.43 10.83
C ASP A 404 1.05 15.99 10.32
N GLN A 405 -0.14 15.41 10.48
CA GLN A 405 -0.45 14.04 10.09
C GLN A 405 -1.76 13.97 9.31
N ALA A 406 -1.75 13.22 8.21
CA ALA A 406 -2.94 12.98 7.40
C ALA A 406 -3.92 12.03 8.11
N PRO A 407 -5.23 12.07 7.79
CA PRO A 407 -6.17 11.01 8.20
C PRO A 407 -5.69 9.65 7.73
N GLY A 408 -5.79 8.66 8.60
CA GLY A 408 -5.29 7.30 8.36
C GLY A 408 -3.82 7.07 8.70
N HIS A 409 -3.09 8.12 9.11
CA HIS A 409 -1.77 7.94 9.73
C HIS A 409 -1.89 7.14 11.05
N PRO A 410 -0.91 6.32 11.47
CA PRO A 410 -0.97 5.54 12.72
C PRO A 410 -1.33 6.33 13.98
N SER A 411 -0.95 7.62 14.06
CA SER A 411 -1.37 8.51 15.15
C SER A 411 -2.74 9.17 14.95
N ARG A 412 -3.39 8.94 13.81
CA ARG A 412 -4.68 9.50 13.43
C ARG A 412 -5.47 8.45 12.62
N GLU A 413 -5.63 7.28 13.22
CA GLU A 413 -6.16 6.08 12.58
C GLU A 413 -7.59 6.26 12.04
N LEU A 414 -7.90 5.52 10.99
CA LEU A 414 -9.28 5.32 10.55
C LEU A 414 -10.03 4.45 11.56
N THR A 415 -11.27 4.85 11.84
CA THR A 415 -12.20 4.06 12.63
C THR A 415 -12.76 2.90 11.82
N TRP A 416 -13.42 1.94 12.47
CA TRP A 416 -14.16 0.89 11.77
C TRP A 416 -15.30 1.43 10.90
N ASP A 417 -15.91 2.55 11.30
CA ASP A 417 -16.93 3.22 10.47
C ASP A 417 -16.32 3.81 9.19
N ASP A 418 -15.12 4.40 9.29
CA ASP A 418 -14.38 4.88 8.10
C ASP A 418 -14.02 3.73 7.15
N ILE A 419 -13.54 2.61 7.68
CA ILE A 419 -13.21 1.40 6.91
C ILE A 419 -14.48 0.81 6.28
N ALA A 420 -15.58 0.76 7.01
CA ALA A 420 -16.87 0.27 6.51
C ALA A 420 -17.38 1.14 5.36
N ALA A 421 -17.36 2.45 5.52
CA ALA A 421 -17.76 3.38 4.46
C ALA A 421 -16.89 3.20 3.20
N LYS A 422 -15.56 3.13 3.36
CA LYS A 422 -14.62 2.88 2.26
C LYS A 422 -14.90 1.54 1.58
N PHE A 423 -15.13 0.48 2.37
CA PHE A 423 -15.41 -0.86 1.85
C PHE A 423 -16.68 -0.88 1.00
N MET A 424 -17.75 -0.26 1.47
CA MET A 424 -19.03 -0.21 0.74
C MET A 424 -18.93 0.60 -0.56
N ASP A 425 -18.20 1.73 -0.55
CA ASP A 425 -17.94 2.53 -1.76
C ASP A 425 -17.15 1.72 -2.80
N CYS A 426 -16.09 1.04 -2.36
CA CYS A 426 -15.26 0.20 -3.22
C CYS A 426 -16.04 -1.00 -3.79
N ALA A 427 -16.89 -1.63 -2.98
CA ALA A 427 -17.76 -2.74 -3.42
C ALA A 427 -18.80 -2.27 -4.45
N ALA A 428 -19.36 -1.07 -4.28
CA ALA A 428 -20.27 -0.47 -5.25
C ALA A 428 -19.57 -0.21 -6.60
N GLN A 429 -18.30 0.23 -6.60
CA GLN A 429 -17.49 0.41 -7.80
C GLN A 429 -17.32 -0.91 -8.58
N ALA A 430 -17.17 -2.02 -7.89
CA ALA A 430 -17.10 -3.37 -8.47
C ALA A 430 -18.48 -3.97 -8.78
N ARG A 431 -19.58 -3.23 -8.52
CA ARG A 431 -20.97 -3.69 -8.70
C ARG A 431 -21.31 -4.94 -7.87
N ILE A 432 -20.67 -5.11 -6.71
CA ILE A 432 -21.01 -6.17 -5.77
C ILE A 432 -22.38 -5.85 -5.12
N ASP A 433 -23.22 -6.87 -4.98
CA ASP A 433 -24.50 -6.73 -4.26
C ASP A 433 -24.29 -6.17 -2.85
N PRO A 434 -25.00 -5.10 -2.44
CA PRO A 434 -24.79 -4.46 -1.14
C PRO A 434 -24.94 -5.42 0.06
N GLY A 435 -25.85 -6.38 -0.04
CA GLY A 435 -26.06 -7.39 1.02
C GLY A 435 -24.90 -8.38 1.09
N LYS A 436 -24.30 -8.76 -0.04
CA LYS A 436 -23.08 -9.57 -0.08
C LYS A 436 -21.90 -8.78 0.49
N ALA A 437 -21.72 -7.52 0.08
CA ALA A 437 -20.65 -6.65 0.60
C ALA A 437 -20.74 -6.49 2.12
N GLN A 438 -21.95 -6.23 2.65
CA GLN A 438 -22.17 -6.11 4.11
C GLN A 438 -21.86 -7.40 4.87
N ARG A 439 -22.21 -8.57 4.31
CA ARG A 439 -21.88 -9.87 4.91
C ARG A 439 -20.37 -10.12 4.90
N ALA A 440 -19.69 -9.80 3.79
CA ALA A 440 -18.24 -9.94 3.69
C ALA A 440 -17.53 -9.04 4.73
N LEU A 441 -17.93 -7.76 4.83
CA LEU A 441 -17.40 -6.84 5.83
C LEU A 441 -17.64 -7.36 7.26
N SER A 442 -18.81 -7.92 7.53
CA SER A 442 -19.14 -8.52 8.84
C SER A 442 -18.26 -9.72 9.20
N LEU A 443 -17.80 -10.51 8.21
CA LEU A 443 -16.80 -11.56 8.42
C LEU A 443 -15.42 -10.96 8.68
N LEU A 444 -15.02 -9.93 7.93
CA LEU A 444 -13.72 -9.27 8.05
C LEU A 444 -13.55 -8.53 9.40
N THR A 445 -14.63 -7.94 9.95
CA THR A 445 -14.57 -7.29 11.28
C THR A 445 -14.38 -8.30 12.44
N ARG A 446 -14.76 -9.56 12.22
CA ARG A 446 -14.61 -10.67 13.18
C ARG A 446 -13.72 -11.77 12.60
N LEU A 447 -12.67 -11.37 11.91
CA LEU A 447 -11.82 -12.24 11.10
C LEU A 447 -11.24 -13.40 11.91
N GLU A 448 -10.90 -13.19 13.18
CA GLU A 448 -10.39 -14.22 14.09
C GLU A 448 -11.35 -15.39 14.29
N THR A 449 -12.66 -15.20 14.06
CA THR A 449 -13.68 -16.24 14.16
C THR A 449 -14.04 -16.88 12.82
N CYS A 450 -13.51 -16.36 11.71
CA CYS A 450 -13.76 -16.89 10.39
C CYS A 450 -12.98 -18.20 10.19
N THR A 451 -13.67 -19.29 9.97
CA THR A 451 -13.06 -20.62 9.83
C THR A 451 -12.48 -20.87 8.43
N ASP A 452 -12.96 -20.14 7.41
CA ASP A 452 -12.48 -20.24 6.04
C ASP A 452 -12.71 -18.94 5.27
N MET A 453 -11.63 -18.33 4.79
CA MET A 453 -11.63 -17.13 3.94
C MET A 453 -12.29 -17.34 2.58
N GLY A 454 -12.47 -18.58 2.14
CA GLY A 454 -13.24 -18.91 0.94
C GLY A 454 -14.67 -18.35 1.00
N ALA A 455 -15.25 -18.23 2.20
CA ALA A 455 -16.57 -17.61 2.41
C ALA A 455 -16.57 -16.12 2.04
N VAL A 456 -15.51 -15.39 2.37
CA VAL A 456 -15.35 -13.97 1.98
C VAL A 456 -15.16 -13.86 0.46
N GLY A 457 -14.28 -14.70 -0.11
CA GLY A 457 -14.06 -14.76 -1.55
C GLY A 457 -15.34 -15.01 -2.34
N ALA A 458 -16.18 -15.95 -1.92
CA ALA A 458 -17.45 -16.27 -2.57
C ALA A 458 -18.49 -15.13 -2.54
N LEU A 459 -18.42 -14.25 -1.55
CA LEU A 459 -19.29 -13.08 -1.45
C LEU A 459 -18.82 -11.94 -2.37
N LEU A 460 -17.53 -11.87 -2.65
CA LEU A 460 -16.88 -10.76 -3.36
C LEU A 460 -16.41 -11.12 -4.78
N HIS A 461 -16.75 -12.32 -5.22
CA HIS A 461 -16.39 -12.83 -6.55
C HIS A 461 -17.39 -12.41 -7.64
#